data_020d5dce0c8e261a6d5df5d05649e7be
#
_entry.id   020d5dce0c8e261a6d5df5d05649e7be
#
_cell.length_a   1.000
_cell.length_b   1.000
_cell.length_c   1.000
_cell.angle_alpha   90.00
_cell.angle_beta   90.00
_cell.angle_gamma   90.00
#
_symmetry.space_group_name_H-M   'P 1'
#
loop_
_entity.id
_entity.type
_entity.pdbx_description
1 polymer ?
#
loop_
_entity_poly.entity_id
_entity_poly.type
_entity_poly.pdbx_seq_one_letter_code
_entity_poly.pdbx_strand_id
1 'polypeptide(L)'
;MRYLVGDSALCTSKIAMTAARNGIFFVSRIPDKNGEAVSCFEKLKASPESLVHVDKDDPDSPKTMWCGEGVIEKQKVRKLLVQNELLTGRKTETVNKKAEKELEAVLKALKKFEIHSCKCMADAEKQVTELTSKLKLVYVRDITYEKVKGFKGKGRPKKDEEKVTVSVIVRANAQIDTEAVKDTVEKATYYVLCTNDTESRWTMSDLLSTYK
;
A
#
# COMPACT_ATOMS: atom_id res chain seq x y z
N MET A 1 -8.21 -9.05 -36.18
CA MET A 1 -8.72 -8.37 -34.98
C MET A 1 -7.74 -7.27 -34.63
N ARG A 2 -8.20 -6.04 -34.29
CA ARG A 2 -7.33 -4.93 -33.86
C ARG A 2 -7.46 -4.78 -32.36
N TYR A 3 -6.33 -4.65 -31.67
CA TYR A 3 -6.31 -4.44 -30.22
C TYR A 3 -5.20 -3.46 -29.83
N LEU A 4 -5.43 -2.79 -28.71
CA LEU A 4 -4.51 -1.88 -28.04
C LEU A 4 -4.03 -2.52 -26.74
N VAL A 5 -2.75 -2.44 -26.48
CA VAL A 5 -2.17 -2.87 -25.20
C VAL A 5 -1.56 -1.66 -24.52
N GLY A 6 -1.82 -1.51 -23.25
CA GLY A 6 -1.28 -0.40 -22.49
C GLY A 6 -1.24 -0.62 -21.00
N ASP A 7 -0.53 0.26 -20.34
CA ASP A 7 -0.45 0.31 -18.89
C ASP A 7 -1.76 0.82 -18.26
N SER A 8 -1.74 1.08 -16.96
CA SER A 8 -2.91 1.54 -16.21
C SER A 8 -3.45 2.91 -16.66
N ALA A 9 -2.67 3.71 -17.38
CA ALA A 9 -3.14 4.98 -17.91
C ALA A 9 -4.10 4.79 -19.09
N LEU A 10 -3.92 3.73 -19.89
CA LEU A 10 -4.82 3.42 -21.00
C LEU A 10 -6.25 3.16 -20.50
N CYS A 11 -6.41 2.34 -19.49
CA CYS A 11 -7.70 1.89 -18.98
C CYS A 11 -8.59 3.06 -18.48
N THR A 12 -7.99 4.13 -17.98
CA THR A 12 -8.69 5.32 -17.47
C THR A 12 -8.71 6.49 -18.47
N SER A 13 -8.29 6.29 -19.69
CA SER A 13 -8.14 7.33 -20.70
C SER A 13 -9.33 7.41 -21.65
N LYS A 14 -9.51 8.59 -22.25
CA LYS A 14 -10.43 8.76 -23.38
C LYS A 14 -10.07 7.88 -24.59
N ILE A 15 -8.81 7.44 -24.68
CA ILE A 15 -8.31 6.56 -25.74
C ILE A 15 -8.99 5.20 -25.67
N ALA A 16 -9.11 4.59 -24.48
CA ALA A 16 -9.81 3.31 -24.30
C ALA A 16 -11.28 3.41 -24.73
N MET A 17 -11.97 4.51 -24.36
CA MET A 17 -13.34 4.75 -24.79
C MET A 17 -13.46 4.92 -26.31
N THR A 18 -12.53 5.64 -26.90
CA THR A 18 -12.53 5.87 -28.37
C THR A 18 -12.24 4.57 -29.10
N ALA A 19 -11.29 3.77 -28.63
CA ALA A 19 -10.98 2.46 -29.16
C ALA A 19 -12.21 1.54 -29.16
N ALA A 20 -12.89 1.45 -28.02
CA ALA A 20 -14.08 0.63 -27.86
C ALA A 20 -15.21 1.06 -28.83
N ARG A 21 -15.46 2.36 -28.97
CA ARG A 21 -16.47 2.91 -29.90
C ARG A 21 -16.16 2.57 -31.38
N ASN A 22 -14.90 2.39 -31.71
CA ASN A 22 -14.44 2.03 -33.05
C ASN A 22 -14.24 0.51 -33.24
N GLY A 23 -14.76 -0.32 -32.35
CA GLY A 23 -14.63 -1.77 -32.41
C GLY A 23 -13.21 -2.29 -32.25
N ILE A 24 -12.34 -1.50 -31.59
CA ILE A 24 -10.98 -1.88 -31.26
C ILE A 24 -10.98 -2.46 -29.83
N PHE A 25 -10.46 -3.66 -29.68
CA PHE A 25 -10.29 -4.26 -28.36
C PHE A 25 -9.08 -3.69 -27.66
N PHE A 26 -9.09 -3.70 -26.33
CA PHE A 26 -7.91 -3.33 -25.55
C PHE A 26 -7.64 -4.30 -24.41
N VAL A 27 -6.38 -4.37 -24.01
CA VAL A 27 -5.90 -4.99 -22.79
C VAL A 27 -5.12 -3.94 -22.01
N SER A 28 -5.48 -3.74 -20.77
CA SER A 28 -4.82 -2.76 -19.90
C SER A 28 -4.81 -3.23 -18.46
N ARG A 29 -3.83 -2.76 -17.69
CA ARG A 29 -3.85 -2.92 -16.24
C ARG A 29 -4.84 -1.93 -15.64
N ILE A 30 -5.61 -2.37 -14.64
CA ILE A 30 -6.43 -1.48 -13.82
C ILE A 30 -5.54 -0.90 -12.71
N PRO A 31 -5.61 0.42 -12.41
CA PRO A 31 -4.91 0.98 -11.26
C PRO A 31 -5.36 0.32 -9.95
N ASP A 32 -4.42 -0.02 -9.06
CA ASP A 32 -4.68 -0.80 -7.85
C ASP A 32 -5.69 -0.13 -6.89
N LYS A 33 -5.82 1.19 -6.94
CA LYS A 33 -6.78 1.98 -6.14
C LYS A 33 -8.16 2.11 -6.78
N ASN A 34 -8.36 1.61 -7.98
CA ASN A 34 -9.65 1.64 -8.64
C ASN A 34 -10.61 0.65 -7.96
N GLY A 35 -11.86 1.02 -7.76
CA GLY A 35 -12.86 0.17 -7.12
C GLY A 35 -13.03 -1.20 -7.79
N GLU A 36 -12.87 -1.27 -9.12
CA GLU A 36 -12.93 -2.52 -9.87
C GLU A 36 -11.74 -3.45 -9.58
N ALA A 37 -10.54 -2.90 -9.32
CA ALA A 37 -9.41 -3.70 -8.86
C ALA A 37 -9.60 -4.16 -7.42
N VAL A 38 -10.08 -3.28 -6.53
CA VAL A 38 -10.38 -3.61 -5.14
C VAL A 38 -11.39 -4.77 -5.07
N SER A 39 -12.45 -4.74 -5.88
CA SER A 39 -13.43 -5.83 -5.93
C SER A 39 -12.84 -7.19 -6.33
N CYS A 40 -11.77 -7.20 -7.16
CA CYS A 40 -11.06 -8.43 -7.50
C CYS A 40 -10.30 -8.99 -6.30
N PHE A 41 -9.66 -8.13 -5.49
CA PHE A 41 -8.96 -8.57 -4.27
C PHE A 41 -9.94 -9.06 -3.19
N GLU A 42 -11.13 -8.48 -3.11
CA GLU A 42 -12.18 -8.98 -2.20
C GLU A 42 -12.67 -10.37 -2.63
N LYS A 43 -12.85 -10.60 -3.92
CA LYS A 43 -13.19 -11.93 -4.46
C LYS A 43 -12.09 -12.96 -4.17
N LEU A 44 -10.82 -12.59 -4.33
CA LEU A 44 -9.70 -13.47 -4.00
C LEU A 44 -9.74 -13.89 -2.53
N LYS A 45 -10.04 -12.96 -1.62
CA LYS A 45 -10.16 -13.28 -0.19
C LYS A 45 -11.33 -14.24 0.10
N ALA A 46 -12.43 -14.10 -0.63
CA ALA A 46 -13.60 -14.95 -0.47
C ALA A 46 -13.43 -16.35 -1.08
N SER A 47 -12.63 -16.48 -2.13
CA SER A 47 -12.45 -17.74 -2.89
C SER A 47 -11.00 -17.84 -3.41
N PRO A 48 -10.01 -18.04 -2.51
CA PRO A 48 -8.60 -18.12 -2.90
C PRO A 48 -8.29 -19.33 -3.79
N GLU A 49 -9.08 -20.39 -3.69
CA GLU A 49 -8.98 -21.60 -4.52
C GLU A 49 -9.28 -21.34 -6.01
N SER A 50 -9.95 -20.22 -6.33
CA SER A 50 -10.24 -19.83 -7.71
C SER A 50 -9.02 -19.27 -8.45
N LEU A 51 -7.92 -19.04 -7.74
CA LEU A 51 -6.65 -18.60 -8.30
C LEU A 51 -5.87 -19.84 -8.80
N VAL A 52 -5.79 -20.00 -10.09
CA VAL A 52 -5.19 -21.18 -10.73
C VAL A 52 -4.03 -20.80 -11.64
N HIS A 53 -3.06 -21.69 -11.80
CA HIS A 53 -1.98 -21.51 -12.77
C HIS A 53 -2.54 -21.40 -14.19
N VAL A 54 -2.00 -20.46 -14.98
CA VAL A 54 -2.38 -20.28 -16.40
C VAL A 54 -1.96 -21.51 -17.19
N ASP A 55 -0.77 -21.99 -16.93
CA ASP A 55 -0.27 -23.27 -17.45
C ASP A 55 -0.19 -24.25 -16.27
N LYS A 56 -0.94 -25.34 -16.36
CA LYS A 56 -1.00 -26.36 -15.30
C LYS A 56 0.26 -27.20 -15.23
N ASP A 57 1.00 -27.28 -16.32
CA ASP A 57 2.22 -28.06 -16.45
C ASP A 57 3.47 -27.25 -16.06
N ASP A 58 3.34 -25.93 -15.93
CA ASP A 58 4.40 -25.04 -15.49
C ASP A 58 4.09 -24.44 -14.10
N PRO A 59 4.75 -24.94 -13.04
CA PRO A 59 4.56 -24.44 -11.67
C PRO A 59 5.03 -22.98 -11.48
N ASP A 60 5.88 -22.46 -12.36
CA ASP A 60 6.35 -21.08 -12.36
C ASP A 60 5.44 -20.14 -13.16
N SER A 61 4.42 -20.70 -13.82
CA SER A 61 3.45 -19.88 -14.56
C SER A 61 2.65 -18.98 -13.61
N PRO A 62 2.31 -17.76 -14.02
CA PRO A 62 1.46 -16.87 -13.22
C PRO A 62 0.14 -17.54 -12.86
N LYS A 63 -0.36 -17.28 -11.65
CA LYS A 63 -1.72 -17.67 -11.25
C LYS A 63 -2.71 -16.60 -11.65
N THR A 64 -3.89 -17.01 -12.09
CA THR A 64 -4.93 -16.10 -12.56
C THR A 64 -6.31 -16.50 -12.06
N MET A 65 -7.18 -15.49 -11.95
CA MET A 65 -8.59 -15.68 -11.58
C MET A 65 -9.48 -14.69 -12.36
N TRP A 66 -10.53 -15.19 -13.01
CA TRP A 66 -11.57 -14.33 -13.57
C TRP A 66 -12.41 -13.68 -12.47
N CYS A 67 -12.42 -12.35 -12.44
CA CYS A 67 -13.20 -11.57 -11.48
C CYS A 67 -14.59 -11.17 -11.99
N GLY A 68 -14.94 -11.56 -13.21
CA GLY A 68 -16.20 -11.21 -13.86
C GLY A 68 -16.14 -9.84 -14.56
N GLU A 69 -17.31 -9.30 -14.84
CA GLU A 69 -17.45 -8.01 -15.50
C GLU A 69 -17.36 -6.84 -14.50
N GLY A 70 -17.07 -5.67 -15.02
CA GLY A 70 -17.07 -4.40 -14.31
C GLY A 70 -17.29 -3.25 -15.27
N VAL A 71 -17.26 -2.03 -14.77
CA VAL A 71 -17.43 -0.82 -15.57
C VAL A 71 -16.31 0.18 -15.26
N ILE A 72 -15.52 0.51 -16.27
CA ILE A 72 -14.48 1.53 -16.17
C ILE A 72 -14.77 2.60 -17.22
N GLU A 73 -14.85 3.86 -16.79
CA GLU A 73 -15.16 5.00 -17.69
C GLU A 73 -16.37 4.74 -18.61
N LYS A 74 -17.45 4.17 -18.03
CA LYS A 74 -18.70 3.79 -18.74
C LYS A 74 -18.54 2.65 -19.76
N GLN A 75 -17.40 1.98 -19.81
CA GLN A 75 -17.14 0.81 -20.64
C GLN A 75 -17.32 -0.46 -19.83
N LYS A 76 -18.07 -1.44 -20.34
CA LYS A 76 -18.07 -2.79 -19.79
C LYS A 76 -16.72 -3.44 -20.06
N VAL A 77 -16.14 -4.03 -19.03
CA VAL A 77 -14.85 -4.73 -19.10
C VAL A 77 -14.94 -6.06 -18.37
N ARG A 78 -14.21 -7.06 -18.87
CA ARG A 78 -13.90 -8.28 -18.12
C ARG A 78 -12.60 -8.07 -17.35
N LYS A 79 -12.51 -8.65 -16.15
CA LYS A 79 -11.39 -8.44 -15.25
C LYS A 79 -10.69 -9.76 -14.95
N LEU A 80 -9.37 -9.77 -15.07
CA LEU A 80 -8.50 -10.89 -14.76
C LEU A 80 -7.53 -10.47 -13.67
N LEU A 81 -7.63 -11.07 -12.48
CA LEU A 81 -6.60 -10.95 -11.44
C LEU A 81 -5.43 -11.86 -11.81
N VAL A 82 -4.23 -11.33 -11.71
CA VAL A 82 -2.97 -12.05 -11.99
C VAL A 82 -2.07 -11.94 -10.78
N GLN A 83 -1.52 -13.08 -10.34
CA GLN A 83 -0.41 -13.17 -9.41
C GLN A 83 0.83 -13.65 -10.17
N ASN A 84 1.91 -12.88 -10.11
CA ASN A 84 3.18 -13.26 -10.70
C ASN A 84 4.26 -13.36 -9.61
N GLU A 85 4.51 -14.57 -9.15
CA GLU A 85 5.46 -14.86 -8.08
C GLU A 85 6.91 -14.60 -8.48
N LEU A 86 7.24 -14.63 -9.78
CA LEU A 86 8.58 -14.28 -10.30
C LEU A 86 8.97 -12.82 -9.97
N LEU A 87 7.98 -11.97 -9.68
CA LEU A 87 8.23 -10.59 -9.26
C LEU A 87 8.64 -10.46 -7.79
N THR A 88 8.54 -11.52 -6.98
CA THR A 88 8.72 -11.46 -5.53
C THR A 88 10.07 -10.87 -5.15
N GLY A 89 11.18 -11.34 -5.72
CA GLY A 89 12.52 -10.83 -5.40
C GLY A 89 12.64 -9.32 -5.63
N ARG A 90 12.25 -8.83 -6.81
CA ARG A 90 12.27 -7.40 -7.16
C ARG A 90 11.34 -6.57 -6.29
N LYS A 91 10.17 -7.12 -5.93
CA LYS A 91 9.21 -6.44 -5.05
C LYS A 91 9.72 -6.38 -3.62
N THR A 92 10.36 -7.45 -3.12
CA THR A 92 11.00 -7.48 -1.81
C THR A 92 12.03 -6.37 -1.66
N GLU A 93 12.95 -6.22 -2.61
CA GLU A 93 13.93 -5.12 -2.58
C GLU A 93 13.25 -3.74 -2.54
N THR A 94 12.21 -3.56 -3.34
CA THR A 94 11.49 -2.28 -3.41
C THR A 94 10.79 -1.95 -2.09
N VAL A 95 10.15 -2.95 -1.47
CA VAL A 95 9.43 -2.79 -0.20
C VAL A 95 10.41 -2.59 0.95
N ASN A 96 11.51 -3.36 0.99
CA ASN A 96 12.55 -3.19 2.01
C ASN A 96 13.15 -1.78 1.98
N LYS A 97 13.50 -1.26 0.80
CA LYS A 97 13.97 0.14 0.66
C LYS A 97 12.95 1.18 1.15
N LYS A 98 11.64 0.90 1.01
CA LYS A 98 10.59 1.76 1.58
C LYS A 98 10.52 1.65 3.10
N ALA A 99 10.61 0.44 3.64
CA ALA A 99 10.61 0.20 5.09
C ALA A 99 11.82 0.87 5.76
N GLU A 100 13.01 0.76 5.17
CA GLU A 100 14.21 1.43 5.65
C GLU A 100 14.06 2.96 5.68
N LYS A 101 13.52 3.55 4.60
CA LYS A 101 13.25 4.99 4.54
C LYS A 101 12.21 5.43 5.57
N GLU A 102 11.16 4.63 5.78
CA GLU A 102 10.14 4.90 6.79
C GLU A 102 10.75 4.82 8.20
N LEU A 103 11.57 3.80 8.48
CA LEU A 103 12.28 3.65 9.74
C LEU A 103 13.21 4.85 10.01
N GLU A 104 14.00 5.27 9.03
CA GLU A 104 14.88 6.43 9.16
C GLU A 104 14.09 7.71 9.47
N ALA A 105 12.95 7.92 8.81
CA ALA A 105 12.08 9.06 9.06
C ALA A 105 11.49 9.04 10.49
N VAL A 106 11.07 7.86 10.96
CA VAL A 106 10.55 7.66 12.31
C VAL A 106 11.63 7.92 13.35
N LEU A 107 12.82 7.36 13.19
CA LEU A 107 13.95 7.59 14.10
C LEU A 107 14.33 9.07 14.19
N LYS A 108 14.32 9.79 13.06
CA LYS A 108 14.53 11.25 13.05
C LYS A 108 13.41 11.99 13.81
N ALA A 109 12.16 11.55 13.69
CA ALA A 109 11.05 12.16 14.43
C ALA A 109 11.13 11.89 15.92
N LEU A 110 11.44 10.65 16.32
CA LEU A 110 11.64 10.29 17.74
C LEU A 110 12.79 11.06 18.36
N LYS A 111 13.91 11.22 17.66
CA LYS A 111 15.03 12.05 18.14
C LYS A 111 14.63 13.51 18.34
N LYS A 112 13.73 14.05 17.52
CA LYS A 112 13.18 15.41 17.76
C LYS A 112 12.35 15.47 19.03
N PHE A 113 11.57 14.45 19.36
CA PHE A 113 10.79 14.39 20.59
C PHE A 113 11.68 14.30 21.85
N GLU A 114 12.87 13.72 21.75
CA GLU A 114 13.87 13.74 22.84
C GLU A 114 14.49 15.12 23.02
N ILE A 115 14.79 15.83 21.93
CA ILE A 115 15.46 17.14 21.97
C ILE A 115 14.46 18.26 22.29
N HIS A 116 13.28 18.21 21.66
CA HIS A 116 12.22 19.20 21.82
C HIS A 116 11.09 18.60 22.63
N SER A 117 11.19 18.71 23.96
CA SER A 117 10.17 18.21 24.87
C SER A 117 8.81 18.82 24.61
N CYS A 118 7.77 18.02 24.77
CA CYS A 118 6.37 18.44 24.65
C CYS A 118 5.95 19.29 25.85
N LYS A 119 5.00 20.19 25.69
CA LYS A 119 4.54 21.09 26.74
C LYS A 119 3.82 20.36 27.87
N CYS A 120 3.06 19.33 27.56
CA CYS A 120 2.30 18.53 28.52
C CYS A 120 2.14 17.09 28.01
N MET A 121 1.61 16.22 28.86
CA MET A 121 1.38 14.79 28.54
C MET A 121 0.43 14.61 27.36
N ALA A 122 -0.70 15.32 27.35
CA ALA A 122 -1.67 15.24 26.27
C ALA A 122 -1.09 15.64 24.91
N ASP A 123 -0.21 16.65 24.88
CA ASP A 123 0.50 17.04 23.65
C ASP A 123 1.47 15.94 23.20
N ALA A 124 2.20 15.33 24.13
CA ALA A 124 3.11 14.23 23.85
C ALA A 124 2.37 13.00 23.26
N GLU A 125 1.28 12.59 23.90
CA GLU A 125 0.44 11.47 23.44
C GLU A 125 -0.15 11.74 22.05
N LYS A 126 -0.63 12.96 21.81
CA LYS A 126 -1.16 13.36 20.51
C LYS A 126 -0.10 13.27 19.42
N GLN A 127 1.11 13.80 19.66
CA GLN A 127 2.19 13.77 18.67
C GLN A 127 2.64 12.33 18.37
N VAL A 128 2.72 11.46 19.36
CA VAL A 128 3.03 10.04 19.18
C VAL A 128 1.93 9.36 18.35
N THR A 129 0.66 9.59 18.69
CA THR A 129 -0.47 9.04 17.95
C THR A 129 -0.47 9.50 16.48
N GLU A 130 -0.20 10.79 16.22
CA GLU A 130 -0.09 11.33 14.87
C GLU A 130 1.09 10.72 14.08
N LEU A 131 2.19 10.42 14.74
CA LEU A 131 3.33 9.74 14.13
C LEU A 131 2.96 8.30 13.79
N THR A 132 2.46 7.53 14.77
CA THR A 132 2.19 6.09 14.62
C THR A 132 1.06 5.79 13.64
N SER A 133 0.03 6.64 13.56
CA SER A 133 -1.10 6.47 12.64
C SER A 133 -0.73 6.50 11.14
N LYS A 134 0.43 7.04 10.81
CA LYS A 134 0.93 7.16 9.42
C LYS A 134 1.82 6.00 8.99
N LEU A 135 2.25 5.17 9.94
CA LEU A 135 3.19 4.08 9.69
C LEU A 135 2.49 2.90 9.02
N LYS A 136 3.22 2.24 8.12
CA LYS A 136 2.73 1.09 7.34
C LYS A 136 3.66 -0.11 7.42
N LEU A 137 4.96 0.11 7.48
CA LEU A 137 6.00 -0.91 7.42
C LEU A 137 6.90 -0.89 8.67
N VAL A 138 6.63 0.05 9.59
CA VAL A 138 7.38 0.26 10.81
C VAL A 138 6.41 0.39 11.96
N TYR A 139 6.77 -0.12 13.11
CA TYR A 139 6.04 0.12 14.34
C TYR A 139 6.92 0.72 15.41
N VAL A 140 6.30 1.47 16.33
CA VAL A 140 6.94 2.11 17.47
C VAL A 140 6.56 1.34 18.73
N ARG A 141 7.55 1.04 19.57
CA ARG A 141 7.39 0.31 20.84
C ARG A 141 8.14 0.97 21.98
N ASP A 142 7.92 0.46 23.18
CA ASP A 142 8.60 0.91 24.41
C ASP A 142 8.44 2.42 24.63
N ILE A 143 7.25 2.95 24.35
CA ILE A 143 6.96 4.38 24.47
C ILE A 143 6.92 4.74 25.94
N THR A 144 7.80 5.65 26.35
CA THR A 144 7.90 6.16 27.72
C THR A 144 7.84 7.69 27.73
N TYR A 145 7.25 8.23 28.78
CA TYR A 145 7.05 9.65 28.97
C TYR A 145 7.76 10.11 30.23
N GLU A 146 8.83 10.85 30.07
CA GLU A 146 9.63 11.38 31.18
C GLU A 146 9.19 12.81 31.50
N LYS A 147 8.63 13.03 32.69
CA LYS A 147 8.21 14.36 33.15
C LYS A 147 9.42 15.14 33.63
N VAL A 148 9.75 16.22 32.97
CA VAL A 148 10.80 17.15 33.38
C VAL A 148 10.22 18.12 34.40
N LYS A 149 10.72 18.09 35.65
CA LYS A 149 10.30 18.99 36.70
C LYS A 149 11.18 20.25 36.71
N GLY A 150 10.55 21.41 36.76
CA GLY A 150 11.22 22.70 36.82
C GLY A 150 10.35 23.76 37.51
N PHE A 151 10.88 24.95 37.64
CA PHE A 151 10.14 26.09 38.20
C PHE A 151 9.40 26.84 37.06
N LYS A 152 8.21 27.36 37.36
CA LYS A 152 7.31 27.97 36.38
C LYS A 152 7.77 29.36 35.87
N GLY A 153 8.60 30.04 36.66
CA GLY A 153 9.08 31.40 36.44
C GLY A 153 10.48 31.48 35.82
N LYS A 154 10.74 32.55 35.04
CA LYS A 154 12.10 32.94 34.68
C LYS A 154 12.73 33.73 35.82
N GLY A 155 13.77 33.19 36.44
CA GLY A 155 14.50 33.86 37.49
C GLY A 155 14.85 32.95 38.68
N ARG A 156 15.34 33.55 39.81
CA ARG A 156 15.67 32.79 40.98
C ARG A 156 14.40 32.28 41.67
N PRO A 157 14.28 30.95 41.90
CA PRO A 157 13.10 30.38 42.58
C PRO A 157 12.88 30.97 43.95
N LYS A 158 11.64 31.14 44.37
CA LYS A 158 11.28 31.54 45.73
C LYS A 158 11.58 30.39 46.68
N LYS A 159 11.85 30.74 47.96
CA LYS A 159 12.34 29.78 49.00
C LYS A 159 11.42 28.57 49.20
N ASP A 160 10.12 28.69 48.87
CA ASP A 160 9.09 27.66 49.04
C ASP A 160 8.36 27.30 47.72
N GLU A 161 9.00 27.55 46.58
CA GLU A 161 8.38 27.28 45.27
C GLU A 161 8.52 25.81 44.90
N GLU A 162 7.38 25.12 44.74
CA GLU A 162 7.36 23.72 44.34
C GLU A 162 7.67 23.55 42.85
N LYS A 163 8.44 22.51 42.52
CA LYS A 163 8.72 22.13 41.12
C LYS A 163 7.48 21.50 40.48
N VAL A 164 7.07 22.06 39.37
CA VAL A 164 5.98 21.55 38.54
C VAL A 164 6.53 20.87 37.27
N THR A 165 5.73 20.04 36.62
CA THR A 165 6.10 19.50 35.32
C THR A 165 6.10 20.65 34.28
N VAL A 166 7.28 20.99 33.78
CA VAL A 166 7.46 22.07 32.76
C VAL A 166 7.49 21.55 31.34
N SER A 167 7.82 20.26 31.16
CA SER A 167 7.80 19.61 29.86
C SER A 167 7.78 18.09 30.00
N VAL A 168 7.52 17.40 28.90
CA VAL A 168 7.52 15.94 28.79
C VAL A 168 8.44 15.54 27.64
N ILE A 169 9.38 14.64 27.94
CA ILE A 169 10.25 14.03 26.94
C ILE A 169 9.64 12.68 26.56
N VAL A 170 9.55 12.39 25.26
CA VAL A 170 9.10 11.09 24.75
C VAL A 170 10.32 10.28 24.33
N ARG A 171 10.41 9.06 24.85
CA ARG A 171 11.40 8.07 24.40
C ARG A 171 10.66 6.86 23.86
N ALA A 172 11.11 6.35 22.73
CA ALA A 172 10.53 5.17 22.12
C ALA A 172 11.54 4.51 21.18
N ASN A 173 11.32 3.24 20.88
CA ASN A 173 12.05 2.48 19.89
C ASN A 173 11.18 2.26 18.66
N ALA A 174 11.81 2.20 17.48
CA ALA A 174 11.12 1.87 16.23
C ALA A 174 11.84 0.71 15.55
N GLN A 175 11.07 -0.16 14.90
CA GLN A 175 11.63 -1.24 14.10
C GLN A 175 10.72 -1.59 12.92
N ILE A 176 11.30 -2.23 11.91
CA ILE A 176 10.56 -2.69 10.73
C ILE A 176 9.58 -3.80 11.17
N ASP A 177 8.35 -3.67 10.70
CA ASP A 177 7.32 -4.70 10.81
C ASP A 177 7.52 -5.74 9.70
N THR A 178 8.15 -6.85 10.03
CA THR A 178 8.46 -7.92 9.08
C THR A 178 7.21 -8.57 8.49
N GLU A 179 6.12 -8.65 9.26
CA GLU A 179 4.82 -9.16 8.78
C GLU A 179 4.18 -8.19 7.79
N ALA A 180 4.12 -6.91 8.12
CA ALA A 180 3.61 -5.88 7.22
C ALA A 180 4.43 -5.78 5.93
N VAL A 181 5.74 -5.95 6.01
CA VAL A 181 6.63 -6.02 4.83
C VAL A 181 6.26 -7.22 3.97
N LYS A 182 6.15 -8.42 4.55
CA LYS A 182 5.79 -9.65 3.85
C LYS A 182 4.44 -9.53 3.14
N ASP A 183 3.42 -9.05 3.86
CA ASP A 183 2.09 -8.80 3.31
C ASP A 183 2.11 -7.78 2.17
N THR A 184 2.94 -6.74 2.30
CA THR A 184 3.07 -5.72 1.26
C THR A 184 3.76 -6.25 0.02
N VAL A 185 4.78 -7.12 0.18
CA VAL A 185 5.45 -7.81 -0.92
C VAL A 185 4.47 -8.71 -1.64
N GLU A 186 3.74 -9.55 -0.92
CA GLU A 186 2.75 -10.44 -1.49
C GLU A 186 1.71 -9.66 -2.30
N LYS A 187 1.09 -8.64 -1.71
CA LYS A 187 0.13 -7.76 -2.40
C LYS A 187 0.72 -7.12 -3.67
N ALA A 188 2.01 -6.80 -3.67
CA ALA A 188 2.69 -6.19 -4.81
C ALA A 188 2.96 -7.17 -5.97
N THR A 189 2.79 -8.47 -5.78
CA THR A 189 2.86 -9.48 -6.86
C THR A 189 1.57 -9.58 -7.66
N TYR A 190 0.46 -9.06 -7.12
CA TYR A 190 -0.83 -9.06 -7.79
C TYR A 190 -1.03 -7.82 -8.66
N TYR A 191 -1.77 -7.99 -9.74
CA TYR A 191 -2.31 -6.90 -10.54
C TYR A 191 -3.58 -7.36 -11.27
N VAL A 192 -4.40 -6.41 -11.70
CA VAL A 192 -5.64 -6.71 -12.41
C VAL A 192 -5.53 -6.21 -13.85
N LEU A 193 -5.76 -7.10 -14.79
CA LEU A 193 -5.95 -6.77 -16.21
C LEU A 193 -7.43 -6.60 -16.51
N CYS A 194 -7.72 -5.77 -17.49
CA CYS A 194 -9.06 -5.65 -18.06
C CYS A 194 -9.03 -5.65 -19.59
N THR A 195 -10.15 -6.08 -20.16
CA THR A 195 -10.42 -6.01 -21.58
C THR A 195 -11.88 -5.64 -21.82
N ASN A 196 -12.16 -4.92 -22.90
CA ASN A 196 -13.52 -4.67 -23.39
C ASN A 196 -14.09 -5.83 -24.24
N ASP A 197 -13.36 -6.94 -24.37
CA ASP A 197 -13.90 -8.19 -24.94
C ASP A 197 -14.84 -8.86 -23.93
N THR A 198 -16.12 -8.54 -23.97
CA THR A 198 -17.15 -9.12 -23.10
C THR A 198 -17.70 -10.45 -23.64
N GLU A 199 -17.43 -10.79 -24.90
CA GLU A 199 -17.90 -12.02 -25.54
C GLU A 199 -16.99 -13.23 -25.28
N SER A 200 -16.00 -13.08 -24.37
CA SER A 200 -15.10 -14.17 -23.94
C SER A 200 -14.29 -14.82 -25.06
N ARG A 201 -13.94 -14.05 -26.08
CA ARG A 201 -13.10 -14.53 -27.20
C ARG A 201 -11.67 -14.84 -26.75
N TRP A 202 -11.22 -14.16 -25.69
CA TRP A 202 -9.89 -14.34 -25.13
C TRP A 202 -9.95 -15.20 -23.86
N THR A 203 -9.06 -16.19 -23.84
CA THR A 203 -8.78 -16.98 -22.64
C THR A 203 -7.93 -16.18 -21.65
N MET A 204 -7.71 -16.72 -20.46
CA MET A 204 -6.77 -16.13 -19.48
C MET A 204 -5.36 -16.04 -20.05
N SER A 205 -4.92 -17.11 -20.74
CA SER A 205 -3.61 -17.18 -21.37
C SER A 205 -3.44 -16.15 -22.49
N ASP A 206 -4.45 -16.00 -23.35
CA ASP A 206 -4.42 -15.00 -24.44
C ASP A 206 -4.28 -13.58 -23.88
N LEU A 207 -5.05 -13.26 -22.85
CA LEU A 207 -5.03 -11.93 -22.23
C LEU A 207 -3.67 -11.63 -21.61
N LEU A 208 -3.09 -12.61 -20.92
CA LEU A 208 -1.80 -12.48 -20.28
C LEU A 208 -0.65 -12.41 -21.28
N SER A 209 -0.67 -13.25 -22.33
CA SER A 209 0.36 -13.23 -23.38
C SER A 209 0.33 -11.96 -24.21
N THR A 210 -0.88 -11.42 -24.42
CA THR A 210 -1.06 -10.15 -25.14
C THR A 210 -0.54 -8.97 -24.34
N TYR A 211 -0.62 -9.02 -22.99
CA TYR A 211 -0.14 -7.94 -22.12
C TYR A 211 1.38 -7.94 -21.90
N LYS A 212 2.04 -9.08 -22.05
CA LYS A 212 3.52 -9.20 -21.94
C LYS A 212 4.23 -8.50 -23.10
#